data_020f2b4d57d9296ffc746c1f8eb0eb18
#
_entry.id   020f2b4d57d9296ffc746c1f8eb0eb18
#
_cell.length_a   1.000
_cell.length_b   1.000
_cell.length_c   1.000
_cell.angle_alpha   90.00
_cell.angle_beta   90.00
_cell.angle_gamma   90.00
#
_symmetry.space_group_name_H-M   'P 1'
#
loop_
_entity.id
_entity.type
_entity.pdbx_description
1 polymer ?
#
loop_
_entity_poly.entity_id
_entity_poly.type
_entity_poly.pdbx_seq_one_letter_code
_entity_poly.pdbx_strand_id
1 'polypeptide(L)'
;MSSETSTPYTPASTSSSVAGNETLADEIKKYDTAKLIEYLQGQKNLELSETAIKILEKEELNGGDLFDLTEEKLEKWGMPGGPAMRLVKFAKECKDKKLRSFSSYKTKKELKEVLRKYGIVSEDITRIPQFKPVTHPIDEDSPEFKLCIDDILRKIRNMGPVVDSNEAMRCEYISAILHTAVSLLEGLVITPQMNITGEENTGRVDYAIKKILDDLLEEIICITEGKQNQATVGICQNLLQCRSACDMNLDIIKKKRKVDEAFDPDYDYDYVYGIVSTGTDWYFILHSTEGIYCTSRTEYHISLTEDALENPTEIRKNVKRVLEVIVGLLKDRVLGSEEPATKKRRVEEIIKKK
;
A
#
# COMPACT_ATOMS: atom_id res chain seq x y z
N MET A 1 -16.27 44.70 -39.00
CA MET A 1 -15.59 45.12 -37.77
C MET A 1 -16.42 44.59 -36.60
N SER A 2 -16.07 43.46 -36.09
CA SER A 2 -16.70 42.89 -34.88
C SER A 2 -15.57 42.55 -33.91
N SER A 3 -15.54 43.29 -32.81
CA SER A 3 -14.54 43.18 -31.78
C SER A 3 -14.94 42.01 -30.83
N GLU A 4 -14.15 40.94 -30.84
CA GLU A 4 -14.23 39.90 -29.80
C GLU A 4 -13.51 40.37 -28.56
N THR A 5 -14.25 40.53 -27.47
CA THR A 5 -13.74 40.78 -26.13
C THR A 5 -13.35 39.47 -25.49
N SER A 6 -12.05 39.21 -25.39
CA SER A 6 -11.49 38.09 -24.59
C SER A 6 -11.62 38.42 -23.10
N THR A 7 -12.39 37.59 -22.38
CA THR A 7 -12.41 37.59 -20.93
C THR A 7 -11.12 36.99 -20.37
N PRO A 8 -10.46 37.58 -19.39
CA PRO A 8 -9.25 37.01 -18.82
C PRO A 8 -9.59 35.83 -17.92
N TYR A 9 -8.89 34.72 -18.17
CA TYR A 9 -8.90 33.51 -17.35
C TYR A 9 -8.26 33.84 -16.00
N THR A 10 -9.04 33.82 -14.92
CA THR A 10 -8.53 33.90 -13.57
C THR A 10 -8.12 32.50 -13.13
N PRO A 11 -6.84 32.23 -12.81
CA PRO A 11 -6.47 30.94 -12.26
C PRO A 11 -7.08 30.81 -10.87
N ALA A 12 -7.74 29.66 -10.64
CA ALA A 12 -8.27 29.30 -9.34
C ALA A 12 -7.14 29.36 -8.30
N SER A 13 -7.36 30.14 -7.27
CA SER A 13 -6.46 30.26 -6.14
C SER A 13 -6.30 28.88 -5.48
N THR A 14 -5.11 28.28 -5.61
CA THR A 14 -4.68 27.19 -4.76
C THR A 14 -4.63 27.71 -3.32
N SER A 15 -5.64 27.36 -2.54
CA SER A 15 -5.59 27.53 -1.10
C SER A 15 -4.43 26.69 -0.58
N SER A 16 -3.37 27.34 -0.15
CA SER A 16 -2.29 26.74 0.64
C SER A 16 -2.90 26.28 1.96
N SER A 17 -3.31 25.01 2.03
CA SER A 17 -3.67 24.38 3.28
C SER A 17 -2.40 24.26 4.14
N VAL A 18 -2.42 24.93 5.27
CA VAL A 18 -1.49 24.72 6.38
C VAL A 18 -1.40 23.21 6.59
N ALA A 19 -0.17 22.66 6.57
CA ALA A 19 0.11 21.25 6.83
C ALA A 19 -0.18 20.94 8.31
N GLY A 20 -1.45 20.80 8.63
CA GLY A 20 -1.96 20.25 9.89
C GLY A 20 -2.04 18.74 9.78
N ASN A 21 -1.88 18.05 10.89
CA ASN A 21 -2.03 16.59 11.01
C ASN A 21 -3.45 16.17 10.61
N GLU A 22 -3.68 15.95 9.31
CA GLU A 22 -4.98 15.55 8.78
C GLU A 22 -5.29 14.13 9.26
N THR A 23 -6.36 14.00 10.02
CA THR A 23 -6.81 12.70 10.55
C THR A 23 -7.63 11.94 9.51
N LEU A 24 -7.79 10.63 9.71
CA LEU A 24 -8.72 9.84 8.88
C LEU A 24 -10.13 10.44 8.87
N ALA A 25 -10.60 10.91 10.00
CA ALA A 25 -11.91 11.57 10.09
C ALA A 25 -11.98 12.83 9.20
N ASP A 26 -10.90 13.61 9.11
CA ASP A 26 -10.84 14.80 8.26
C ASP A 26 -10.76 14.43 6.77
N GLU A 27 -10.17 13.30 6.43
CA GLU A 27 -10.18 12.76 5.06
C GLU A 27 -11.57 12.25 4.68
N ILE A 28 -12.20 11.43 5.53
CA ILE A 28 -13.53 10.88 5.29
C ILE A 28 -14.57 12.00 5.12
N LYS A 29 -14.49 13.08 5.90
CA LYS A 29 -15.41 14.22 5.77
C LYS A 29 -15.45 14.84 4.37
N LYS A 30 -14.42 14.63 3.56
CA LYS A 30 -14.34 15.14 2.18
C LYS A 30 -14.98 14.21 1.15
N TYR A 31 -15.39 13.01 1.56
CA TYR A 31 -15.98 12.04 0.65
C TYR A 31 -17.41 12.43 0.30
N ASP A 32 -17.72 12.42 -0.99
CA ASP A 32 -19.11 12.38 -1.46
C ASP A 32 -19.75 11.03 -1.15
N THR A 33 -21.03 10.89 -1.41
CA THR A 33 -21.79 9.67 -1.12
C THR A 33 -21.20 8.43 -1.80
N ALA A 34 -20.83 8.53 -3.08
CA ALA A 34 -20.29 7.39 -3.83
C ALA A 34 -18.97 6.91 -3.25
N LYS A 35 -18.06 7.85 -2.99
CA LYS A 35 -16.75 7.55 -2.42
C LYS A 35 -16.82 7.04 -0.98
N LEU A 36 -17.77 7.58 -0.19
CA LEU A 36 -18.01 7.08 1.17
C LEU A 36 -18.48 5.65 1.14
N ILE A 37 -19.42 5.31 0.28
CA ILE A 37 -19.95 3.94 0.15
C ILE A 37 -18.86 2.98 -0.28
N GLU A 38 -18.07 3.32 -1.30
CA GLU A 38 -16.92 2.51 -1.73
C GLU A 38 -15.95 2.28 -0.56
N TYR A 39 -15.67 3.32 0.22
CA TYR A 39 -14.80 3.23 1.40
C TYR A 39 -15.38 2.30 2.46
N LEU A 40 -16.68 2.43 2.79
CA LEU A 40 -17.35 1.60 3.80
C LEU A 40 -17.45 0.13 3.38
N GLN A 41 -17.70 -0.15 2.10
CA GLN A 41 -17.70 -1.51 1.54
C GLN A 41 -16.32 -2.18 1.65
N GLY A 42 -15.25 -1.40 1.52
CA GLY A 42 -13.88 -1.88 1.74
C GLY A 42 -13.56 -2.24 3.19
N GLN A 43 -14.41 -1.87 4.18
CA GLN A 43 -14.20 -2.17 5.59
C GLN A 43 -14.78 -3.55 5.95
N LYS A 44 -13.97 -4.61 5.93
CA LYS A 44 -14.43 -6.00 6.21
C LYS A 44 -15.17 -6.15 7.54
N ASN A 45 -14.80 -5.38 8.57
CA ASN A 45 -15.38 -5.43 9.91
C ASN A 45 -16.79 -4.81 9.99
N LEU A 46 -17.22 -4.07 8.99
CA LEU A 46 -18.57 -3.49 8.95
C LEU A 46 -19.63 -4.48 8.47
N GLU A 47 -19.27 -5.41 7.58
CA GLU A 47 -20.19 -6.42 7.02
C GLU A 47 -21.54 -5.82 6.64
N LEU A 48 -21.51 -4.70 5.89
CA LEU A 48 -22.74 -4.04 5.44
C LEU A 48 -23.39 -4.84 4.32
N SER A 49 -24.67 -5.18 4.54
CA SER A 49 -25.48 -5.83 3.50
C SER A 49 -25.80 -4.87 2.36
N GLU A 50 -26.16 -5.40 1.19
CA GLU A 50 -26.67 -4.58 0.07
C GLU A 50 -27.84 -3.68 0.48
N THR A 51 -28.71 -4.16 1.37
CA THR A 51 -29.82 -3.37 1.89
C THR A 51 -29.33 -2.17 2.71
N ALA A 52 -28.31 -2.36 3.56
CA ALA A 52 -27.71 -1.27 4.33
C ALA A 52 -27.06 -0.23 3.41
N ILE A 53 -26.34 -0.68 2.38
CA ILE A 53 -25.72 0.20 1.39
C ILE A 53 -26.78 1.03 0.64
N LYS A 54 -27.84 0.38 0.12
CA LYS A 54 -28.92 1.08 -0.57
C LYS A 54 -29.65 2.13 0.30
N ILE A 55 -29.70 1.92 1.61
CA ILE A 55 -30.24 2.91 2.55
C ILE A 55 -29.32 4.13 2.60
N LEU A 56 -27.99 3.93 2.72
CA LEU A 56 -27.03 5.04 2.75
C LEU A 56 -27.02 5.82 1.44
N GLU A 57 -27.13 5.15 0.30
CA GLU A 57 -27.26 5.76 -1.03
C GLU A 57 -28.54 6.60 -1.13
N LYS A 58 -29.67 6.03 -0.75
CA LYS A 58 -30.98 6.70 -0.81
C LYS A 58 -31.04 7.96 0.04
N GLU A 59 -30.41 7.93 1.21
CA GLU A 59 -30.34 9.06 2.13
C GLU A 59 -29.18 10.02 1.78
N GLU A 60 -28.49 9.80 0.65
CA GLU A 60 -27.38 10.62 0.12
C GLU A 60 -26.30 10.93 1.17
N LEU A 61 -26.00 9.94 2.03
CA LEU A 61 -25.04 10.10 3.12
C LEU A 61 -23.64 10.44 2.59
N ASN A 62 -23.09 11.58 2.99
CA ASN A 62 -21.73 11.98 2.69
C ASN A 62 -20.77 11.77 3.88
N GLY A 63 -19.47 11.97 3.65
CA GLY A 63 -18.46 11.75 4.67
C GLY A 63 -18.56 12.65 5.91
N GLY A 64 -19.12 13.86 5.76
CA GLY A 64 -19.38 14.76 6.89
C GLY A 64 -20.48 14.21 7.79
N ASP A 65 -21.56 13.71 7.20
CA ASP A 65 -22.73 13.19 7.91
C ASP A 65 -22.42 11.91 8.69
N LEU A 66 -21.43 11.12 8.24
CA LEU A 66 -21.06 9.86 8.88
C LEU A 66 -20.79 10.01 10.39
N PHE A 67 -20.15 11.12 10.79
CA PHE A 67 -19.74 11.35 12.17
C PHE A 67 -20.87 11.88 13.08
N ASP A 68 -22.02 12.19 12.50
CA ASP A 68 -23.22 12.69 13.19
C ASP A 68 -24.38 11.67 13.14
N LEU A 69 -24.04 10.40 12.74
CA LEU A 69 -25.00 9.30 12.75
C LEU A 69 -25.24 8.79 14.17
N THR A 70 -26.51 8.44 14.42
CA THR A 70 -26.92 7.69 15.60
C THR A 70 -27.64 6.41 15.18
N GLU A 71 -27.65 5.41 16.06
CA GLU A 71 -28.36 4.15 15.83
C GLU A 71 -29.84 4.40 15.53
N GLU A 72 -30.47 5.28 16.31
CA GLU A 72 -31.88 5.66 16.16
C GLU A 72 -32.17 6.31 14.79
N LYS A 73 -31.24 7.11 14.26
CA LYS A 73 -31.39 7.74 12.95
C LYS A 73 -31.32 6.69 11.84
N LEU A 74 -30.38 5.77 11.93
CA LEU A 74 -30.21 4.67 10.97
C LEU A 74 -31.40 3.70 10.99
N GLU A 75 -31.89 3.36 12.17
CA GLU A 75 -33.07 2.50 12.33
C GLU A 75 -34.34 3.16 11.76
N LYS A 76 -34.51 4.48 11.92
CA LYS A 76 -35.61 5.23 11.29
C LYS A 76 -35.56 5.19 9.76
N TRP A 77 -34.36 5.10 9.18
CA TRP A 77 -34.17 4.93 7.74
C TRP A 77 -34.42 3.48 7.29
N GLY A 78 -34.67 2.55 8.23
CA GLY A 78 -34.94 1.14 7.99
C GLY A 78 -33.70 0.25 7.98
N MET A 79 -32.56 0.74 8.49
CA MET A 79 -31.37 -0.09 8.64
C MET A 79 -31.56 -1.07 9.80
N PRO A 80 -31.21 -2.36 9.64
CA PRO A 80 -31.23 -3.31 10.76
C PRO A 80 -30.27 -2.86 11.88
N GLY A 81 -30.64 -3.10 13.15
CA GLY A 81 -29.89 -2.62 14.30
C GLY A 81 -28.43 -3.08 14.35
N GLY A 82 -28.12 -4.30 13.89
CA GLY A 82 -26.71 -4.79 13.86
C GLY A 82 -25.80 -3.96 12.95
N PRO A 83 -26.11 -3.76 11.67
CA PRO A 83 -25.38 -2.84 10.80
C PRO A 83 -25.34 -1.40 11.33
N ALA A 84 -26.47 -0.89 11.87
CA ALA A 84 -26.53 0.46 12.44
C ALA A 84 -25.53 0.64 13.58
N MET A 85 -25.51 -0.29 14.54
CA MET A 85 -24.58 -0.28 15.66
C MET A 85 -23.10 -0.34 15.21
N ARG A 86 -22.79 -1.23 14.24
CA ARG A 86 -21.42 -1.35 13.72
C ARG A 86 -20.96 -0.07 13.02
N LEU A 87 -21.84 0.56 12.24
CA LEU A 87 -21.51 1.79 11.52
C LEU A 87 -21.27 2.96 12.49
N VAL A 88 -22.13 3.16 13.49
CA VAL A 88 -21.98 4.21 14.51
C VAL A 88 -20.72 3.98 15.34
N LYS A 89 -20.44 2.73 15.74
CA LYS A 89 -19.21 2.38 16.46
C LYS A 89 -17.97 2.68 15.62
N PHE A 90 -17.98 2.32 14.34
CA PHE A 90 -16.89 2.60 13.41
C PHE A 90 -16.64 4.11 13.26
N ALA A 91 -17.70 4.90 13.05
CA ALA A 91 -17.60 6.36 12.97
C ALA A 91 -16.98 6.96 14.24
N LYS A 92 -17.40 6.47 15.41
CA LYS A 92 -16.84 6.88 16.70
C LYS A 92 -15.36 6.50 16.84
N GLU A 93 -14.99 5.27 16.48
CA GLU A 93 -13.59 4.82 16.50
C GLU A 93 -12.69 5.66 15.58
N CYS A 94 -13.16 6.00 14.37
CA CYS A 94 -12.43 6.89 13.46
C CYS A 94 -12.22 8.29 14.05
N LYS A 95 -13.20 8.79 14.82
CA LYS A 95 -13.13 10.10 15.47
C LYS A 95 -12.21 10.08 16.70
N ASP A 96 -12.27 9.03 17.51
CA ASP A 96 -11.57 8.93 18.79
C ASP A 96 -10.10 8.52 18.62
N LYS A 97 -9.79 7.59 17.68
CA LYS A 97 -8.42 7.07 17.47
C LYS A 97 -7.46 8.07 16.84
N LYS A 98 -7.93 9.20 16.29
CA LYS A 98 -7.11 10.18 15.56
C LYS A 98 -6.13 9.54 14.57
N LEU A 99 -6.56 8.44 13.91
CA LEU A 99 -5.74 7.75 12.92
C LEU A 99 -5.33 8.73 11.82
N ARG A 100 -4.04 8.75 11.49
CA ARG A 100 -3.52 9.62 10.45
C ARG A 100 -3.49 8.90 9.11
N SER A 101 -3.97 9.57 8.05
CA SER A 101 -3.95 9.01 6.70
C SER A 101 -2.53 8.88 6.17
N PHE A 102 -2.23 7.80 5.42
CA PHE A 102 -0.95 7.64 4.71
C PHE A 102 -0.71 8.79 3.73
N SER A 103 -1.75 9.24 3.04
CA SER A 103 -1.69 10.33 2.05
C SER A 103 -1.35 11.70 2.65
N SER A 104 -1.44 11.86 3.98
CA SER A 104 -1.07 13.10 4.67
C SER A 104 0.44 13.30 4.81
N TYR A 105 1.24 12.26 4.57
CA TYR A 105 2.71 12.31 4.63
C TYR A 105 3.27 12.71 3.26
N LYS A 106 3.58 14.00 3.08
CA LYS A 106 3.90 14.59 1.76
C LYS A 106 5.28 15.24 1.69
N THR A 107 5.99 15.35 2.81
CA THR A 107 7.23 16.12 2.90
C THR A 107 8.37 15.36 3.57
N LYS A 108 9.62 15.84 3.37
CA LYS A 108 10.81 15.31 4.06
C LYS A 108 10.74 15.48 5.58
N LYS A 109 10.02 16.51 6.06
CA LYS A 109 9.82 16.72 7.51
C LYS A 109 9.05 15.54 8.13
N GLU A 110 8.04 15.04 7.45
CA GLU A 110 7.26 13.89 7.89
C GLU A 110 8.08 12.60 7.81
N LEU A 111 8.93 12.44 6.77
CA LEU A 111 9.89 11.34 6.74
C LEU A 111 10.77 11.34 7.98
N LYS A 112 11.30 12.50 8.40
CA LYS A 112 12.10 12.62 9.62
C LYS A 112 11.31 12.23 10.88
N GLU A 113 10.03 12.58 10.94
CA GLU A 113 9.13 12.16 12.04
C GLU A 113 9.00 10.64 12.08
N VAL A 114 8.74 10.00 10.93
CA VAL A 114 8.62 8.55 10.82
C VAL A 114 9.93 7.86 11.18
N LEU A 115 11.06 8.31 10.63
CA LEU A 115 12.37 7.70 10.89
C LEU A 115 12.82 7.81 12.34
N ARG A 116 12.42 8.89 13.06
CA ARG A 116 12.69 9.03 14.50
C ARG A 116 12.09 7.91 15.34
N LYS A 117 10.95 7.34 14.93
CA LYS A 117 10.34 6.19 15.61
C LYS A 117 11.24 4.96 15.61
N TYR A 118 12.18 4.90 14.66
CA TYR A 118 13.18 3.83 14.51
C TYR A 118 14.58 4.29 14.94
N GLY A 119 14.69 5.38 15.71
CA GLY A 119 15.98 5.91 16.19
C GLY A 119 16.83 6.62 15.12
N ILE A 120 16.26 6.90 13.94
CA ILE A 120 16.98 7.54 12.82
C ILE A 120 16.62 9.03 12.77
N VAL A 121 17.59 9.91 13.06
CA VAL A 121 17.40 11.36 13.02
C VAL A 121 17.90 11.91 11.69
N SER A 122 17.13 11.75 10.61
CA SER A 122 17.51 12.18 9.26
C SER A 122 16.28 12.45 8.40
N GLU A 123 16.46 13.22 7.33
CA GLU A 123 15.50 13.39 6.21
C GLU A 123 15.99 12.66 4.94
N ASP A 124 17.08 11.91 5.06
CA ASP A 124 17.74 11.20 3.97
C ASP A 124 17.46 9.69 4.09
N ILE A 125 16.80 9.13 3.09
CA ILE A 125 16.45 7.71 3.00
C ILE A 125 17.69 6.80 2.98
N THR A 126 18.84 7.32 2.56
CA THR A 126 20.10 6.54 2.56
C THR A 126 20.65 6.27 3.96
N ARG A 127 20.10 6.94 4.99
CA ARG A 127 20.41 6.68 6.40
C ARG A 127 19.64 5.51 6.99
N ILE A 128 18.61 5.03 6.32
CA ILE A 128 17.96 3.79 6.70
C ILE A 128 18.98 2.66 6.57
N PRO A 129 19.09 1.76 7.55
CA PRO A 129 19.95 0.58 7.46
C PRO A 129 19.69 -0.18 6.16
N GLN A 130 20.75 -0.62 5.50
CA GLN A 130 20.65 -1.32 4.22
C GLN A 130 20.52 -2.82 4.46
N PHE A 131 19.78 -3.51 3.58
CA PHE A 131 19.80 -4.95 3.48
C PHE A 131 20.05 -5.38 2.03
N LYS A 132 20.53 -6.60 1.86
CA LYS A 132 20.70 -7.21 0.55
C LYS A 132 19.54 -8.19 0.33
N PRO A 133 18.60 -7.90 -0.57
CA PRO A 133 17.48 -8.79 -0.85
C PRO A 133 17.98 -10.16 -1.31
N VAL A 134 17.29 -11.20 -0.86
CA VAL A 134 17.46 -12.53 -1.43
C VAL A 134 16.83 -12.52 -2.82
N THR A 135 17.58 -12.95 -3.83
CA THR A 135 17.09 -13.05 -5.21
C THR A 135 16.70 -14.49 -5.54
N HIS A 136 15.73 -14.64 -6.43
CA HIS A 136 15.34 -15.91 -7.01
C HIS A 136 15.55 -15.87 -8.53
N PRO A 137 16.38 -16.77 -9.10
CA PRO A 137 16.66 -16.75 -10.54
C PRO A 137 15.37 -16.88 -11.36
N ILE A 138 15.23 -16.08 -12.41
CA ILE A 138 14.12 -16.11 -13.36
C ILE A 138 14.63 -16.68 -14.68
N ASP A 139 13.91 -17.65 -15.20
CA ASP A 139 14.14 -18.20 -16.55
C ASP A 139 13.59 -17.20 -17.58
N GLU A 140 14.48 -16.67 -18.43
CA GLU A 140 14.12 -15.73 -19.49
C GLU A 140 13.29 -16.38 -20.62
N ASP A 141 13.31 -17.70 -20.69
CA ASP A 141 12.52 -18.47 -21.63
C ASP A 141 11.14 -18.86 -21.12
N SER A 142 10.87 -18.64 -19.82
CA SER A 142 9.55 -18.92 -19.24
C SER A 142 8.44 -18.09 -19.94
N PRO A 143 7.23 -18.69 -20.07
CA PRO A 143 6.08 -17.98 -20.65
C PRO A 143 5.72 -16.70 -19.88
N GLU A 144 5.82 -16.72 -18.56
CA GLU A 144 5.49 -15.62 -17.67
C GLU A 144 6.43 -14.44 -17.89
N PHE A 145 7.74 -14.69 -17.99
CA PHE A 145 8.70 -13.62 -18.25
C PHE A 145 8.53 -13.02 -19.66
N LYS A 146 8.33 -13.87 -20.67
CA LYS A 146 8.06 -13.40 -22.05
C LYS A 146 6.80 -12.54 -22.11
N LEU A 147 5.71 -12.98 -21.46
CA LEU A 147 4.46 -12.23 -21.38
C LEU A 147 4.67 -10.87 -20.70
N CYS A 148 5.45 -10.81 -19.60
CA CYS A 148 5.77 -9.57 -18.92
C CYS A 148 6.47 -8.57 -19.83
N ILE A 149 7.49 -9.02 -20.56
CA ILE A 149 8.22 -8.16 -21.49
C ILE A 149 7.32 -7.68 -22.64
N ASP A 150 6.53 -8.57 -23.22
CA ASP A 150 5.60 -8.24 -24.30
C ASP A 150 4.54 -7.23 -23.84
N ASP A 151 4.02 -7.37 -22.61
CA ASP A 151 3.07 -6.42 -22.03
C ASP A 151 3.70 -5.05 -21.80
N ILE A 152 4.92 -4.99 -21.24
CA ILE A 152 5.66 -3.75 -21.04
C ILE A 152 5.93 -3.04 -22.38
N LEU A 153 6.43 -3.75 -23.38
CA LEU A 153 6.70 -3.19 -24.72
C LEU A 153 5.41 -2.71 -25.39
N ARG A 154 4.31 -3.46 -25.25
CA ARG A 154 3.00 -3.05 -25.74
C ARG A 154 2.52 -1.77 -25.06
N LYS A 155 2.70 -1.64 -23.74
CA LYS A 155 2.35 -0.44 -22.97
C LYS A 155 3.19 0.77 -23.39
N ILE A 156 4.50 0.60 -23.61
CA ILE A 156 5.37 1.68 -24.14
C ILE A 156 4.83 2.16 -25.51
N ARG A 157 4.48 1.24 -26.41
CA ARG A 157 3.94 1.58 -27.74
C ARG A 157 2.60 2.32 -27.66
N ASN A 158 1.73 1.91 -26.73
CA ASN A 158 0.36 2.42 -26.65
C ASN A 158 0.25 3.72 -25.85
N MET A 159 1.09 3.90 -24.82
CA MET A 159 1.02 5.03 -23.89
C MET A 159 2.17 6.03 -24.05
N GLY A 160 3.22 5.66 -24.79
CA GLY A 160 4.45 6.45 -24.89
C GLY A 160 5.38 6.27 -23.69
N PRO A 161 6.48 7.04 -23.66
CA PRO A 161 7.48 6.98 -22.60
C PRO A 161 6.92 7.47 -21.27
N VAL A 162 7.50 6.97 -20.15
CA VAL A 162 7.07 7.30 -18.79
C VAL A 162 7.43 8.72 -18.35
N VAL A 163 8.27 9.42 -19.12
CA VAL A 163 8.66 10.81 -18.83
C VAL A 163 7.41 11.69 -18.74
N ASP A 164 7.33 12.49 -17.66
CA ASP A 164 6.19 13.38 -17.37
C ASP A 164 4.81 12.70 -17.19
N SER A 165 4.79 11.35 -17.10
CA SER A 165 3.57 10.61 -16.88
C SER A 165 3.04 10.79 -15.46
N ASN A 166 1.72 10.64 -15.29
CA ASN A 166 1.07 10.63 -14.00
C ASN A 166 1.28 9.29 -13.26
N GLU A 167 0.86 9.23 -11.99
CA GLU A 167 0.99 8.03 -11.14
C GLU A 167 0.22 6.83 -11.71
N ALA A 168 -0.98 7.06 -12.27
CA ALA A 168 -1.79 5.97 -12.83
C ALA A 168 -1.10 5.26 -14.01
N MET A 169 -0.50 6.02 -14.94
CA MET A 169 0.27 5.44 -16.03
C MET A 169 1.47 4.63 -15.54
N ARG A 170 2.15 5.08 -14.47
CA ARG A 170 3.27 4.36 -13.86
C ARG A 170 2.81 3.07 -13.19
N CYS A 171 1.64 3.10 -12.54
CA CYS A 171 1.03 1.92 -11.95
C CYS A 171 0.73 0.82 -12.97
N GLU A 172 0.46 1.16 -14.25
CA GLU A 172 0.30 0.16 -15.31
C GLU A 172 1.56 -0.68 -15.53
N TYR A 173 2.75 -0.08 -15.49
CA TYR A 173 4.02 -0.82 -15.60
C TYR A 173 4.34 -1.58 -14.30
N ILE A 174 4.11 -0.97 -13.15
CA ILE A 174 4.29 -1.61 -11.83
C ILE A 174 3.41 -2.86 -11.75
N SER A 175 2.15 -2.74 -12.14
CA SER A 175 1.18 -3.84 -12.16
C SER A 175 1.65 -5.03 -13.00
N ALA A 176 2.18 -4.80 -14.20
CA ALA A 176 2.68 -5.86 -15.07
C ALA A 176 3.78 -6.70 -14.40
N ILE A 177 4.71 -6.03 -13.72
CA ILE A 177 5.81 -6.69 -13.02
C ILE A 177 5.32 -7.43 -11.77
N LEU A 178 4.42 -6.82 -10.97
CA LEU A 178 3.87 -7.46 -9.77
C LEU A 178 3.03 -8.69 -10.11
N HIS A 179 2.16 -8.62 -11.13
CA HIS A 179 1.36 -9.76 -11.55
C HIS A 179 2.24 -10.90 -12.05
N THR A 180 3.31 -10.60 -12.78
CA THR A 180 4.28 -11.63 -13.19
C THR A 180 4.95 -12.27 -11.98
N ALA A 181 5.39 -11.47 -11.00
CA ALA A 181 6.01 -12.01 -9.80
C ALA A 181 5.07 -12.92 -8.99
N VAL A 182 3.79 -12.56 -8.89
CA VAL A 182 2.77 -13.36 -8.20
C VAL A 182 2.46 -14.65 -8.98
N SER A 183 2.39 -14.59 -10.31
CA SER A 183 2.11 -15.78 -11.16
C SER A 183 3.21 -16.86 -11.11
N LEU A 184 4.42 -16.48 -10.71
CA LEU A 184 5.54 -17.41 -10.54
C LEU A 184 5.52 -18.17 -9.20
N LEU A 185 4.57 -17.88 -8.32
CA LEU A 185 4.45 -18.46 -6.98
C LEU A 185 3.01 -18.86 -6.69
N GLU A 186 2.83 -20.04 -6.07
CA GLU A 186 1.52 -20.50 -5.65
C GLU A 186 1.10 -19.92 -4.30
N GLY A 187 -0.20 -19.86 -4.04
CA GLY A 187 -0.77 -19.44 -2.75
C GLY A 187 -0.69 -17.94 -2.49
N LEU A 188 -0.50 -17.13 -3.52
CA LEU A 188 -0.48 -15.66 -3.42
C LEU A 188 -1.66 -15.04 -4.17
N VAL A 189 -2.14 -13.92 -3.63
CA VAL A 189 -3.12 -13.05 -4.29
C VAL A 189 -2.63 -11.59 -4.22
N ILE A 190 -2.90 -10.83 -5.27
CA ILE A 190 -2.66 -9.39 -5.33
C ILE A 190 -3.99 -8.64 -5.25
N THR A 191 -4.08 -7.67 -4.37
CA THR A 191 -5.27 -6.83 -4.17
C THR A 191 -4.89 -5.37 -4.42
N PRO A 192 -5.34 -4.77 -5.53
CA PRO A 192 -5.14 -3.34 -5.77
C PRO A 192 -6.05 -2.51 -4.86
N GLN A 193 -5.59 -1.31 -4.52
CA GLN A 193 -6.34 -0.32 -3.74
C GLN A 193 -6.92 -0.86 -2.42
N MET A 194 -6.18 -1.75 -1.74
CA MET A 194 -6.60 -2.33 -0.49
C MET A 194 -6.58 -1.32 0.66
N ASN A 195 -7.63 -1.31 1.48
CA ASN A 195 -7.62 -0.54 2.73
C ASN A 195 -6.80 -1.25 3.80
N ILE A 196 -5.89 -0.51 4.43
CA ILE A 196 -5.06 -0.98 5.54
C ILE A 196 -5.28 -0.06 6.73
N THR A 197 -5.50 -0.63 7.90
CA THR A 197 -5.70 0.11 9.14
C THR A 197 -4.88 -0.52 10.25
N GLY A 198 -3.85 0.19 10.69
CA GLY A 198 -3.03 -0.16 11.84
C GLY A 198 -3.44 0.61 13.10
N GLU A 199 -2.57 0.61 14.10
CA GLU A 199 -2.83 1.29 15.38
C GLU A 199 -2.80 2.81 15.26
N GLU A 200 -1.92 3.38 14.42
CA GLU A 200 -1.70 4.83 14.31
C GLU A 200 -2.12 5.41 12.95
N ASN A 201 -2.11 4.58 11.91
CA ASN A 201 -2.30 5.02 10.53
C ASN A 201 -3.29 4.15 9.78
N THR A 202 -3.88 4.74 8.74
CA THR A 202 -4.84 4.05 7.88
C THR A 202 -4.86 4.66 6.48
N GLY A 203 -5.43 3.95 5.54
CA GLY A 203 -5.64 4.42 4.16
C GLY A 203 -5.54 3.29 3.14
N ARG A 204 -5.62 3.67 1.88
CA ARG A 204 -5.46 2.74 0.76
C ARG A 204 -3.99 2.62 0.36
N VAL A 205 -3.60 1.41 -0.03
CA VAL A 205 -2.31 1.12 -0.66
C VAL A 205 -2.53 0.76 -2.12
N ASP A 206 -1.56 1.04 -2.98
CA ASP A 206 -1.74 0.78 -4.42
C ASP A 206 -1.87 -0.72 -4.70
N TYR A 207 -1.01 -1.54 -4.11
CA TYR A 207 -1.11 -2.99 -4.20
C TYR A 207 -0.71 -3.63 -2.86
N ALA A 208 -1.51 -4.60 -2.41
CA ALA A 208 -1.15 -5.51 -1.34
C ALA A 208 -1.03 -6.93 -1.89
N ILE A 209 0.08 -7.62 -1.61
CA ILE A 209 0.25 -9.04 -1.92
C ILE A 209 0.06 -9.80 -0.63
N LYS A 210 -0.84 -10.79 -0.68
CA LYS A 210 -1.24 -11.62 0.46
C LYS A 210 -0.91 -13.07 0.20
N LYS A 211 -0.51 -13.76 1.27
CA LYS A 211 -0.38 -15.22 1.30
C LYS A 211 -1.70 -15.80 1.82
N ILE A 212 -2.21 -16.80 1.13
CA ILE A 212 -3.35 -17.58 1.58
C ILE A 212 -2.84 -18.63 2.58
N LEU A 213 -3.29 -18.53 3.85
CA LEU A 213 -2.88 -19.44 4.91
C LEU A 213 -3.78 -20.67 4.98
N ASP A 214 -5.08 -20.45 4.84
CA ASP A 214 -6.12 -21.45 4.68
C ASP A 214 -7.29 -20.78 3.93
N ASP A 215 -8.33 -21.51 3.60
CA ASP A 215 -9.44 -21.01 2.75
C ASP A 215 -10.10 -19.72 3.24
N LEU A 216 -9.86 -19.29 4.50
CA LEU A 216 -10.50 -18.15 5.12
C LEU A 216 -9.54 -17.08 5.63
N LEU A 217 -8.22 -17.32 5.60
CA LEU A 217 -7.23 -16.45 6.21
C LEU A 217 -6.14 -16.05 5.24
N GLU A 218 -5.87 -14.76 5.21
CA GLU A 218 -4.87 -14.12 4.36
C GLU A 218 -3.91 -13.31 5.23
N GLU A 219 -2.61 -13.46 5.00
CA GLU A 219 -1.56 -12.66 5.62
C GLU A 219 -0.99 -11.67 4.60
N ILE A 220 -0.89 -10.39 4.95
CA ILE A 220 -0.26 -9.38 4.11
C ILE A 220 1.26 -9.58 4.20
N ILE A 221 1.89 -9.88 3.07
CA ILE A 221 3.33 -10.15 3.02
C ILE A 221 4.14 -9.07 2.30
N CYS A 222 3.48 -8.30 1.42
CA CYS A 222 4.14 -7.21 0.70
C CYS A 222 3.15 -6.10 0.35
N ILE A 223 3.62 -4.85 0.44
CA ILE A 223 2.86 -3.66 0.07
C ILE A 223 3.65 -2.85 -0.95
N THR A 224 2.99 -2.45 -2.03
CA THR A 224 3.59 -1.59 -3.04
C THR A 224 2.92 -0.22 -3.06
N GLU A 225 3.74 0.82 -3.14
CA GLU A 225 3.37 2.21 -3.31
C GLU A 225 3.97 2.75 -4.60
N GLY A 226 3.12 3.18 -5.52
CA GLY A 226 3.51 3.87 -6.75
C GLY A 226 3.69 5.37 -6.53
N LYS A 227 4.65 5.98 -7.21
CA LYS A 227 4.87 7.44 -7.15
C LYS A 227 5.25 8.01 -8.49
N GLN A 228 4.83 9.23 -8.74
CA GLN A 228 5.21 9.92 -9.97
C GLN A 228 6.72 10.22 -10.02
N ASN A 229 7.29 10.84 -8.98
CA ASN A 229 8.71 11.26 -8.96
C ASN A 229 9.27 11.50 -7.54
N GLN A 230 8.57 11.18 -6.48
CA GLN A 230 9.03 11.45 -5.10
C GLN A 230 9.21 10.15 -4.31
N ALA A 231 10.23 9.37 -4.66
CA ALA A 231 10.55 8.12 -3.95
C ALA A 231 10.69 8.31 -2.43
N THR A 232 11.25 9.44 -1.97
CA THR A 232 11.38 9.76 -0.55
C THR A 232 10.03 9.81 0.17
N VAL A 233 9.02 10.43 -0.44
CA VAL A 233 7.65 10.47 0.09
C VAL A 233 7.02 9.08 0.04
N GLY A 234 7.20 8.37 -1.08
CA GLY A 234 6.74 6.98 -1.23
C GLY A 234 7.31 6.06 -0.16
N ILE A 235 8.61 6.14 0.14
CA ILE A 235 9.25 5.36 1.20
C ILE A 235 8.65 5.72 2.57
N CYS A 236 8.41 7.01 2.84
CA CYS A 236 7.77 7.45 4.09
C CYS A 236 6.38 6.82 4.26
N GLN A 237 5.54 6.88 3.23
CA GLN A 237 4.19 6.31 3.24
C GLN A 237 4.24 4.79 3.35
N ASN A 238 5.11 4.14 2.57
CA ASN A 238 5.23 2.68 2.57
C ASN A 238 5.73 2.11 3.90
N LEU A 239 6.63 2.79 4.61
CA LEU A 239 7.02 2.40 5.97
C LEU A 239 5.83 2.35 6.94
N LEU A 240 4.93 3.32 6.86
CA LEU A 240 3.72 3.37 7.69
C LEU A 240 2.70 2.31 7.26
N GLN A 241 2.56 2.08 5.95
CA GLN A 241 1.70 1.04 5.39
C GLN A 241 2.17 -0.35 5.82
N CYS A 242 3.49 -0.63 5.74
CA CYS A 242 4.06 -1.90 6.20
C CYS A 242 3.89 -2.08 7.72
N ARG A 243 4.08 -1.02 8.52
CA ARG A 243 3.79 -1.08 9.96
C ARG A 243 2.34 -1.45 10.22
N SER A 244 1.41 -0.75 9.58
CA SER A 244 -0.02 -1.01 9.74
C SER A 244 -0.42 -2.42 9.27
N ALA A 245 0.25 -2.97 8.26
CA ALA A 245 0.06 -4.36 7.83
C ALA A 245 0.59 -5.36 8.87
N CYS A 246 1.74 -5.09 9.49
CA CYS A 246 2.22 -5.89 10.63
C CYS A 246 1.22 -5.88 11.79
N ASP A 247 0.64 -4.71 12.13
CA ASP A 247 -0.39 -4.61 13.17
C ASP A 247 -1.60 -5.50 12.83
N MET A 248 -2.08 -5.46 11.56
CA MET A 248 -3.19 -6.31 11.10
C MET A 248 -2.87 -7.80 11.15
N ASN A 249 -1.66 -8.20 10.73
CA ASN A 249 -1.23 -9.59 10.78
C ASN A 249 -1.13 -10.09 12.23
N LEU A 250 -0.56 -9.29 13.13
CA LEU A 250 -0.48 -9.61 14.56
C LEU A 250 -1.85 -9.76 15.20
N ASP A 251 -2.83 -8.95 14.81
CA ASP A 251 -4.22 -9.09 15.26
C ASP A 251 -4.84 -10.43 14.83
N ILE A 252 -4.51 -10.91 13.63
CA ILE A 252 -4.93 -12.24 13.15
C ILE A 252 -4.28 -13.33 13.99
N ILE A 253 -2.97 -13.22 14.23
CA ILE A 253 -2.21 -14.18 15.05
C ILE A 253 -2.76 -14.21 16.47
N LYS A 254 -2.98 -13.05 17.10
CA LYS A 254 -3.54 -12.93 18.46
C LYS A 254 -4.91 -13.59 18.60
N LYS A 255 -5.78 -13.51 17.60
CA LYS A 255 -7.10 -14.15 17.58
C LYS A 255 -7.03 -15.69 17.50
N LYS A 256 -5.94 -16.25 16.98
CA LYS A 256 -5.72 -17.70 16.86
C LYS A 256 -5.05 -18.33 18.08
N ARG A 257 -4.48 -17.53 18.99
CA ARG A 257 -3.71 -18.01 20.15
C ARG A 257 -4.57 -18.77 21.15
N LYS A 258 -3.98 -19.84 21.70
CA LYS A 258 -4.48 -20.48 22.92
C LYS A 258 -4.05 -19.67 24.14
N VAL A 259 -4.79 -19.80 25.24
CA VAL A 259 -4.57 -19.03 26.49
C VAL A 259 -3.15 -19.18 27.02
N ASP A 260 -2.51 -20.33 26.86
CA ASP A 260 -1.16 -20.64 27.35
C ASP A 260 -0.04 -19.92 26.57
N GLU A 261 -0.32 -19.45 25.36
CA GLU A 261 0.62 -18.74 24.48
C GLU A 261 0.49 -17.21 24.60
N ALA A 262 -0.50 -16.73 25.37
CA ALA A 262 -0.87 -15.31 25.41
C ALA A 262 0.17 -14.40 26.10
N PHE A 263 1.12 -14.97 26.86
CA PHE A 263 2.07 -14.23 27.68
C PHE A 263 3.53 -14.31 27.20
N ASP A 264 3.79 -14.94 26.04
CA ASP A 264 5.13 -15.00 25.49
C ASP A 264 5.42 -13.78 24.62
N PRO A 265 6.35 -12.86 25.01
CA PRO A 265 6.66 -11.64 24.25
C PRO A 265 7.29 -11.92 22.88
N ASP A 266 7.89 -13.10 22.66
CA ASP A 266 8.45 -13.47 21.36
C ASP A 266 7.36 -13.81 20.31
N TYR A 267 6.10 -13.95 20.73
CA TYR A 267 4.96 -14.21 19.85
C TYR A 267 4.46 -12.97 19.07
N ASP A 268 4.88 -11.77 19.42
CA ASP A 268 4.44 -10.53 18.77
C ASP A 268 5.43 -10.06 17.68
N TYR A 269 6.11 -11.00 17.01
CA TYR A 269 7.03 -10.67 15.92
C TYR A 269 6.41 -10.95 14.54
N ASP A 270 6.44 -9.95 13.68
CA ASP A 270 6.14 -10.09 12.26
C ASP A 270 7.00 -9.15 11.41
N TYR A 271 7.06 -9.41 10.10
CA TYR A 271 7.69 -8.53 9.14
C TYR A 271 6.95 -8.54 7.81
N VAL A 272 6.95 -7.40 7.14
CA VAL A 272 6.31 -7.18 5.83
C VAL A 272 7.32 -6.54 4.91
N TYR A 273 7.33 -6.95 3.66
CA TYR A 273 8.12 -6.29 2.64
C TYR A 273 7.37 -5.08 2.08
N GLY A 274 8.12 -4.03 1.76
CA GLY A 274 7.63 -2.86 1.06
C GLY A 274 8.31 -2.73 -0.30
N ILE A 275 7.57 -2.26 -1.28
CA ILE A 275 8.07 -1.88 -2.59
C ILE A 275 7.62 -0.45 -2.85
N VAL A 276 8.56 0.42 -3.20
CA VAL A 276 8.26 1.77 -3.68
C VAL A 276 8.80 1.90 -5.09
N SER A 277 7.95 2.32 -6.02
CA SER A 277 8.37 2.44 -7.40
C SER A 277 7.81 3.69 -8.08
N THR A 278 8.63 4.26 -8.95
CA THR A 278 8.21 5.30 -9.93
C THR A 278 7.88 4.69 -11.30
N GLY A 279 7.79 3.36 -11.39
CA GLY A 279 7.75 2.62 -12.65
C GLY A 279 9.15 2.36 -13.20
N THR A 280 10.05 3.36 -13.09
CA THR A 280 11.46 3.25 -13.52
C THR A 280 12.37 2.86 -12.35
N ASP A 281 12.29 3.53 -11.23
CA ASP A 281 13.14 3.30 -10.07
C ASP A 281 12.40 2.45 -9.04
N TRP A 282 13.13 1.49 -8.45
CA TRP A 282 12.57 0.52 -7.52
C TRP A 282 13.35 0.50 -6.21
N TYR A 283 12.64 0.60 -5.10
CA TYR A 283 13.18 0.54 -3.76
C TYR A 283 12.49 -0.58 -3.00
N PHE A 284 13.28 -1.41 -2.33
CA PHE A 284 12.77 -2.51 -1.52
C PHE A 284 12.98 -2.20 -0.04
N ILE A 285 11.96 -2.49 0.76
CA ILE A 285 11.91 -2.22 2.18
C ILE A 285 11.66 -3.55 2.89
N LEU A 286 12.35 -3.78 3.98
CA LEU A 286 12.06 -4.80 4.97
C LEU A 286 11.63 -4.06 6.24
N HIS A 287 10.37 -4.18 6.60
CA HIS A 287 9.81 -3.65 7.84
C HIS A 287 9.53 -4.81 8.78
N SER A 288 10.12 -4.79 9.95
CA SER A 288 9.81 -5.73 11.05
C SER A 288 9.33 -4.96 12.27
N THR A 289 8.75 -5.66 13.24
CA THR A 289 8.36 -5.08 14.53
C THR A 289 9.55 -4.47 15.29
N GLU A 290 10.79 -4.90 15.01
CA GLU A 290 12.00 -4.43 15.70
C GLU A 290 12.83 -3.41 14.89
N GLY A 291 12.58 -3.24 13.58
CA GLY A 291 13.36 -2.30 12.78
C GLY A 291 13.00 -2.23 11.31
N ILE A 292 13.64 -1.30 10.62
CA ILE A 292 13.44 -1.04 9.19
C ILE A 292 14.74 -1.10 8.42
N TYR A 293 14.67 -1.58 7.19
CA TYR A 293 15.81 -1.69 6.26
C TYR A 293 15.35 -1.34 4.86
N CYS A 294 16.24 -0.76 4.04
CA CYS A 294 15.91 -0.33 2.69
C CYS A 294 17.08 -0.56 1.73
N THR A 295 16.81 -0.69 0.45
CA THR A 295 17.83 -0.77 -0.61
C THR A 295 18.19 0.59 -1.21
N SER A 296 18.01 1.68 -0.48
CA SER A 296 18.14 3.06 -0.99
C SER A 296 19.54 3.45 -1.47
N ARG A 297 20.55 2.60 -1.25
CA ARG A 297 21.91 2.77 -1.79
C ARG A 297 22.23 1.86 -2.97
N THR A 298 21.28 1.03 -3.38
CA THR A 298 21.39 0.14 -4.53
C THR A 298 20.44 0.60 -5.61
N GLU A 299 20.93 0.81 -6.80
CA GLU A 299 20.10 1.22 -7.92
C GLU A 299 19.42 0.01 -8.55
N TYR A 300 18.10 0.04 -8.58
CA TYR A 300 17.23 -0.86 -9.36
C TYR A 300 16.43 0.00 -10.31
N HIS A 301 16.84 0.03 -11.58
CA HIS A 301 16.27 0.91 -12.59
C HIS A 301 15.83 0.13 -13.81
N ILE A 302 14.64 0.48 -14.36
CA ILE A 302 14.11 -0.01 -15.64
C ILE A 302 13.87 1.20 -16.53
N SER A 303 14.58 1.27 -17.66
CA SER A 303 14.36 2.31 -18.66
C SER A 303 13.12 1.98 -19.47
N LEU A 304 12.08 2.81 -19.37
CA LEU A 304 10.80 2.67 -20.07
C LEU A 304 10.73 3.72 -21.18
N THR A 305 11.63 3.59 -22.18
CA THR A 305 11.76 4.51 -23.31
C THR A 305 11.39 3.81 -24.62
N GLU A 306 11.16 4.60 -25.67
CA GLU A 306 10.86 4.07 -27.02
C GLU A 306 12.02 3.26 -27.61
N ASP A 307 13.26 3.53 -27.22
CA ASP A 307 14.43 2.76 -27.64
C ASP A 307 14.30 1.25 -27.32
N ALA A 308 13.56 0.91 -26.26
CA ALA A 308 13.29 -0.48 -25.91
C ALA A 308 12.45 -1.22 -26.95
N LEU A 309 11.70 -0.51 -27.81
CA LEU A 309 10.92 -1.11 -28.91
C LEU A 309 11.82 -1.59 -30.04
N GLU A 310 12.95 -0.91 -30.25
CA GLU A 310 13.93 -1.29 -31.27
C GLU A 310 14.89 -2.37 -30.75
N ASN A 311 15.33 -2.23 -29.49
CA ASN A 311 16.24 -3.20 -28.86
C ASN A 311 15.82 -3.49 -27.42
N PRO A 312 15.09 -4.60 -27.17
CA PRO A 312 14.58 -4.94 -25.83
C PRO A 312 15.63 -5.57 -24.90
N THR A 313 16.90 -5.65 -25.27
CA THR A 313 17.93 -6.37 -24.47
C THR A 313 18.11 -5.78 -23.08
N GLU A 314 18.26 -4.46 -22.98
CA GLU A 314 18.48 -3.79 -21.69
C GLU A 314 17.22 -3.80 -20.82
N ILE A 315 16.04 -3.61 -21.39
CA ILE A 315 14.79 -3.67 -20.61
C ILE A 315 14.56 -5.08 -20.07
N ARG A 316 14.81 -6.13 -20.87
CA ARG A 316 14.72 -7.53 -20.41
C ARG A 316 15.63 -7.78 -19.21
N LYS A 317 16.90 -7.38 -19.30
CA LYS A 317 17.91 -7.51 -18.24
C LYS A 317 17.48 -6.80 -16.94
N ASN A 318 16.99 -5.57 -17.06
CA ASN A 318 16.62 -4.75 -15.92
C ASN A 318 15.29 -5.21 -15.28
N VAL A 319 14.30 -5.60 -16.09
CA VAL A 319 13.05 -6.22 -15.60
C VAL A 319 13.35 -7.54 -14.89
N LYS A 320 14.19 -8.39 -15.49
CA LYS A 320 14.62 -9.63 -14.84
C LYS A 320 15.23 -9.38 -13.46
N ARG A 321 16.18 -8.43 -13.37
CA ARG A 321 16.83 -8.08 -12.11
C ARG A 321 15.85 -7.64 -11.03
N VAL A 322 14.85 -6.83 -11.38
CA VAL A 322 13.78 -6.40 -10.45
C VAL A 322 12.88 -7.57 -10.07
N LEU A 323 12.46 -8.38 -11.04
CA LEU A 323 11.65 -9.58 -10.80
C LEU A 323 12.35 -10.58 -9.88
N GLU A 324 13.65 -10.84 -10.10
CA GLU A 324 14.44 -11.74 -9.24
C GLU A 324 14.43 -11.30 -7.78
N VAL A 325 14.45 -9.99 -7.53
CA VAL A 325 14.31 -9.46 -6.17
C VAL A 325 12.89 -9.66 -5.65
N ILE A 326 11.87 -9.23 -6.39
CA ILE A 326 10.47 -9.33 -5.94
C ILE A 326 10.11 -10.79 -5.65
N VAL A 327 10.40 -11.71 -6.57
CA VAL A 327 10.11 -13.14 -6.39
C VAL A 327 10.90 -13.71 -5.20
N GLY A 328 12.14 -13.26 -5.01
CA GLY A 328 12.95 -13.65 -3.84
C GLY A 328 12.31 -13.22 -2.52
N LEU A 329 11.82 -11.98 -2.41
CA LEU A 329 11.12 -11.46 -1.23
C LEU A 329 9.80 -12.20 -0.97
N LEU A 330 8.99 -12.41 -2.01
CA LEU A 330 7.72 -13.11 -1.89
C LEU A 330 7.93 -14.58 -1.49
N LYS A 331 8.90 -15.26 -2.12
CA LYS A 331 9.25 -16.66 -1.83
C LYS A 331 9.74 -16.83 -0.40
N ASP A 332 10.48 -15.88 0.13
CA ASP A 332 10.91 -15.87 1.53
C ASP A 332 9.70 -15.93 2.47
N ARG A 333 8.64 -15.18 2.17
CA ARG A 333 7.40 -15.18 2.96
C ARG A 333 6.51 -16.39 2.72
N VAL A 334 6.45 -16.90 1.49
CA VAL A 334 5.64 -18.10 1.15
C VAL A 334 6.16 -19.35 1.81
N LEU A 335 7.47 -19.59 1.73
CA LEU A 335 8.13 -20.80 2.27
C LEU A 335 8.40 -20.72 3.77
N GLY A 336 8.21 -19.53 4.36
CA GLY A 336 8.46 -19.28 5.76
C GLY A 336 7.46 -19.94 6.69
N SER A 337 7.95 -20.40 7.84
CA SER A 337 7.09 -20.76 8.97
C SER A 337 6.33 -19.53 9.48
N GLU A 338 5.11 -19.74 9.91
CA GLU A 338 4.27 -18.71 10.55
C GLU A 338 4.71 -18.38 11.99
N GLU A 339 5.61 -19.23 12.57
CA GLU A 339 6.08 -19.04 13.93
C GLU A 339 6.93 -17.76 14.09
N PRO A 340 6.61 -16.87 15.03
CA PRO A 340 7.30 -15.60 15.25
C PRO A 340 8.80 -15.74 15.46
N ALA A 341 9.25 -16.71 16.27
CA ALA A 341 10.67 -16.97 16.52
C ALA A 341 11.43 -17.35 15.22
N THR A 342 10.78 -18.10 14.32
CA THR A 342 11.36 -18.46 13.01
C THR A 342 11.40 -17.25 12.08
N LYS A 343 10.34 -16.41 12.07
CA LYS A 343 10.31 -15.14 11.35
C LYS A 343 11.45 -14.21 11.80
N LYS A 344 11.65 -14.08 13.12
CA LYS A 344 12.72 -13.24 13.71
C LYS A 344 14.11 -13.70 13.29
N ARG A 345 14.42 -14.99 13.45
CA ARG A 345 15.71 -15.57 13.02
C ARG A 345 15.99 -15.33 11.53
N ARG A 346 14.97 -15.46 10.68
CA ARG A 346 15.09 -15.24 9.24
C ARG A 346 15.44 -13.79 8.92
N VAL A 347 14.78 -12.82 9.54
CA VAL A 347 15.11 -11.40 9.38
C VAL A 347 16.55 -11.14 9.82
N GLU A 348 16.99 -11.69 10.95
CA GLU A 348 18.39 -11.57 11.39
C GLU A 348 19.39 -12.14 10.37
N GLU A 349 19.07 -13.28 9.74
CA GLU A 349 19.92 -13.87 8.69
C GLU A 349 19.99 -12.98 7.44
N ILE A 350 18.87 -12.36 7.03
CA ILE A 350 18.81 -11.43 5.89
C ILE A 350 19.67 -10.19 6.15
N ILE A 351 19.63 -9.64 7.37
CA ILE A 351 20.35 -8.45 7.76
C ILE A 351 21.86 -8.73 7.88
N LYS A 352 22.25 -9.91 8.33
CA LYS A 352 23.67 -10.30 8.49
C LYS A 352 24.39 -10.53 7.15
N LYS A 353 23.65 -10.78 6.06
CA LYS A 353 24.21 -10.91 4.70
C LYS A 353 24.56 -9.52 4.11
N LYS A 354 25.57 -8.85 4.67
CA LYS A 354 26.09 -7.57 4.15
C LYS A 354 26.91 -7.75 2.89
#